data_39196a124ced06e6d7f8716983a90c59
#
_entry.id   39196a124ced06e6d7f8716983a90c59
#
_cell.length_a   1.000
_cell.length_b   1.000
_cell.length_c   1.000
_cell.angle_alpha   90.00
_cell.angle_beta   90.00
_cell.angle_gamma   90.00
#
_symmetry.space_group_name_H-M   'P 1'
#
loop_
_entity.id
_entity.type
_entity.pdbx_description
1 polymer ?
#
loop_
_entity_poly.entity_id
_entity_poly.type
_entity_poly.pdbx_seq_one_letter_code
_entity_poly.pdbx_strand_id
1 'polypeptide(L)'
;MNTSDLFEQIPSKRRSLKDLATYIKTKSGNSPNYSIFLGAGASVTSGISSGTQLVEEWRKEIYELSSSSAYTDVKTARQYLIDKESSWYDPTNEYSSLFQKKFDLPAQRRRFVEKQVDSKLPSIDYSYLVSLFQSAYFDTVFTTNFDDLINEAFYQFSRERPTLCAHDSSIKGVSVNSSRPKIIKVHGDYLFDSIKSTLNETESLEINTKEKLIEFTKKYGMIFIGYAGNDRSWIGPYISRHFLSLYPLLVRRRRYSRGERYPSALCGCHSL
;
A
#
# COMPACT_ATOMS: atom_id res chain seq x y z
N MET A 1 1.54 -11.88 13.94
CA MET A 1 1.79 -10.72 14.81
C MET A 1 1.15 -9.53 14.15
N ASN A 2 0.16 -8.93 14.77
CA ASN A 2 -0.62 -7.83 14.16
C ASN A 2 0.22 -6.54 14.20
N THR A 3 0.12 -5.68 13.19
CA THR A 3 0.86 -4.40 13.16
C THR A 3 0.55 -3.50 14.37
N SER A 4 -0.64 -3.62 14.98
CA SER A 4 -0.99 -2.95 16.23
C SER A 4 -0.13 -3.41 17.42
N ASP A 5 0.18 -4.70 17.52
CA ASP A 5 0.99 -5.28 18.61
C ASP A 5 2.45 -4.81 18.54
N LEU A 6 2.94 -4.57 17.32
CA LEU A 6 4.25 -3.99 17.05
C LEU A 6 4.38 -2.55 17.58
N PHE A 7 3.31 -1.77 17.50
CA PHE A 7 3.30 -0.37 17.99
C PHE A 7 3.20 -0.25 19.50
N GLU A 8 2.57 -1.23 20.17
CA GLU A 8 2.49 -1.24 21.62
C GLU A 8 3.83 -1.63 22.27
N GLN A 9 4.63 -2.45 21.59
CA GLN A 9 5.91 -2.91 22.10
C GLN A 9 7.06 -1.91 21.97
N ILE A 10 6.90 -0.80 21.20
CA ILE A 10 8.00 0.14 20.97
C ILE A 10 7.56 1.61 21.11
N PRO A 11 7.02 2.04 22.29
CA PRO A 11 6.64 3.45 22.50
C PRO A 11 7.82 4.41 22.32
N SER A 12 9.03 3.99 22.65
CA SER A 12 10.27 4.77 22.55
C SER A 12 10.69 5.08 21.12
N LYS A 13 10.17 4.36 20.13
CA LYS A 13 10.47 4.56 18.70
C LYS A 13 9.49 5.48 17.97
N ARG A 14 8.45 5.98 18.66
CA ARG A 14 7.55 6.98 18.05
C ARG A 14 8.32 8.27 17.77
N ARG A 15 8.12 8.82 16.59
CA ARG A 15 8.74 10.07 16.13
C ARG A 15 7.68 11.01 15.61
N SER A 16 7.97 12.31 15.65
CA SER A 16 7.12 13.33 15.07
C SER A 16 7.30 13.41 13.55
N LEU A 17 6.36 14.05 12.85
CA LEU A 17 6.52 14.38 11.43
C LEU A 17 7.73 15.31 11.18
N LYS A 18 8.08 16.15 12.14
CA LYS A 18 9.26 17.01 12.08
C LYS A 18 10.55 16.18 12.11
N ASP A 19 10.61 15.16 12.96
CA ASP A 19 11.75 14.23 12.99
C ASP A 19 11.87 13.48 11.67
N LEU A 20 10.75 12.97 11.14
CA LEU A 20 10.70 12.30 9.83
C LEU A 20 11.23 13.22 8.73
N ALA A 21 10.76 14.47 8.67
CA ALA A 21 11.24 15.45 7.69
C ALA A 21 12.74 15.72 7.82
N THR A 22 13.28 15.74 9.04
CA THR A 22 14.71 15.88 9.28
C THR A 22 15.49 14.68 8.76
N TYR A 23 15.02 13.45 9.01
CA TYR A 23 15.67 12.24 8.51
C TYR A 23 15.64 12.14 6.98
N ILE A 24 14.53 12.48 6.35
CA ILE A 24 14.41 12.49 4.87
C ILE A 24 15.38 13.50 4.24
N LYS A 25 15.57 14.66 4.85
CA LYS A 25 16.49 15.69 4.36
C LYS A 25 17.96 15.30 4.46
N THR A 26 18.30 14.35 5.32
CA THR A 26 19.66 13.83 5.41
C THR A 26 19.94 12.96 4.20
N LYS A 27 20.98 13.30 3.44
CA LYS A 27 21.40 12.57 2.23
C LYS A 27 22.80 12.04 2.38
N SER A 28 23.09 10.90 1.74
CA SER A 28 24.45 10.37 1.59
C SER A 28 24.99 10.80 0.22
N GLY A 29 25.65 11.95 0.17
CA GLY A 29 26.00 12.59 -1.09
C GLY A 29 24.76 13.05 -1.86
N ASN A 30 24.63 12.65 -3.13
CA ASN A 30 23.45 12.94 -3.96
C ASN A 30 22.37 11.84 -3.92
N SER A 31 22.57 10.80 -3.14
CA SER A 31 21.62 9.67 -3.06
C SER A 31 20.67 9.83 -1.89
N PRO A 32 19.37 9.55 -2.04
CA PRO A 32 18.43 9.51 -0.93
C PRO A 32 18.81 8.39 0.06
N ASN A 33 18.48 8.58 1.34
CA ASN A 33 18.67 7.54 2.36
C ASN A 33 17.47 6.63 2.51
N TYR A 34 16.34 6.96 1.90
CA TYR A 34 15.08 6.25 2.06
C TYR A 34 14.40 5.96 0.73
N SER A 35 13.74 4.81 0.66
CA SER A 35 12.74 4.47 -0.34
C SER A 35 11.35 4.55 0.28
N ILE A 36 10.31 4.56 -0.55
CA ILE A 36 8.92 4.59 -0.13
C ILE A 36 8.27 3.24 -0.42
N PHE A 37 7.38 2.80 0.46
CA PHE A 37 6.49 1.68 0.25
C PHE A 37 5.04 2.15 0.37
N LEU A 38 4.28 2.11 -0.73
CA LEU A 38 2.87 2.51 -0.77
C LEU A 38 1.96 1.28 -0.68
N GLY A 39 0.96 1.37 0.18
CA GLY A 39 -0.15 0.43 0.23
C GLY A 39 -1.47 1.10 -0.15
N ALA A 40 -2.55 0.33 -0.18
CA ALA A 40 -3.88 0.75 -0.64
C ALA A 40 -4.43 2.00 0.07
N GLY A 41 -4.02 2.26 1.30
CA GLY A 41 -4.39 3.47 2.03
C GLY A 41 -3.90 4.76 1.40
N ALA A 42 -2.85 4.72 0.56
CA ALA A 42 -2.36 5.90 -0.17
C ALA A 42 -3.32 6.32 -1.29
N SER A 43 -4.09 5.39 -1.86
CA SER A 43 -5.00 5.64 -2.99
C SER A 43 -6.40 6.12 -2.57
N VAL A 44 -6.70 6.09 -1.26
CA VAL A 44 -8.05 6.46 -0.74
C VAL A 44 -8.40 7.92 -1.05
N THR A 45 -7.45 8.81 -0.99
CA THR A 45 -7.66 10.25 -1.33
C THR A 45 -7.91 10.48 -2.80
N SER A 46 -7.55 9.54 -3.66
CA SER A 46 -7.87 9.53 -5.09
C SER A 46 -9.22 8.85 -5.38
N GLY A 47 -9.97 8.42 -4.35
CA GLY A 47 -11.30 7.82 -4.47
C GLY A 47 -11.28 6.32 -4.78
N ILE A 48 -10.17 5.63 -4.54
CA ILE A 48 -10.09 4.16 -4.60
C ILE A 48 -10.40 3.61 -3.21
N SER A 49 -11.27 2.60 -3.14
CA SER A 49 -11.64 1.96 -1.87
C SER A 49 -10.45 1.24 -1.25
N SER A 50 -10.25 1.40 0.04
CA SER A 50 -9.27 0.61 0.80
C SER A 50 -9.71 -0.84 0.93
N GLY A 51 -8.75 -1.75 1.16
CA GLY A 51 -9.07 -3.16 1.41
C GLY A 51 -10.05 -3.35 2.58
N THR A 52 -9.98 -2.53 3.62
CA THR A 52 -10.93 -2.58 4.75
C THR A 52 -12.36 -2.21 4.31
N GLN A 53 -12.52 -1.16 3.50
CA GLN A 53 -13.82 -0.75 2.98
C GLN A 53 -14.42 -1.85 2.09
N LEU A 54 -13.62 -2.46 1.22
CA LEU A 54 -14.06 -3.57 0.37
C LEU A 54 -14.46 -4.81 1.20
N VAL A 55 -13.70 -5.14 2.24
CA VAL A 55 -14.03 -6.25 3.15
C VAL A 55 -15.37 -5.99 3.85
N GLU A 56 -15.63 -4.78 4.32
CA GLU A 56 -16.90 -4.43 4.97
C GLU A 56 -18.08 -4.56 4.00
N GLU A 57 -17.93 -4.07 2.77
CA GLU A 57 -18.93 -4.15 1.72
C GLU A 57 -19.22 -5.61 1.32
N TRP A 58 -18.18 -6.38 1.00
CA TRP A 58 -18.32 -7.78 0.57
C TRP A 58 -18.86 -8.68 1.68
N ARG A 59 -18.43 -8.48 2.93
CA ARG A 59 -18.94 -9.22 4.08
C ARG A 59 -20.43 -9.00 4.24
N LYS A 60 -20.90 -7.76 4.14
CA LYS A 60 -22.32 -7.43 4.21
C LYS A 60 -23.10 -8.15 3.11
N GLU A 61 -22.70 -7.97 1.86
CA GLU A 61 -23.40 -8.56 0.72
C GLU A 61 -23.44 -10.10 0.77
N ILE A 62 -22.29 -10.74 1.07
CA ILE A 62 -22.21 -12.20 1.15
C ILE A 62 -23.06 -12.73 2.32
N TYR A 63 -23.02 -12.05 3.47
CA TYR A 63 -23.87 -12.42 4.61
C TYR A 63 -25.35 -12.33 4.25
N GLU A 64 -25.81 -11.25 3.65
CA GLU A 64 -27.22 -11.08 3.26
C GLU A 64 -27.67 -12.14 2.25
N LEU A 65 -26.81 -12.47 1.29
CA LEU A 65 -27.09 -13.53 0.30
C LEU A 65 -27.12 -14.94 0.92
N SER A 66 -26.16 -15.26 1.79
CA SER A 66 -26.03 -16.62 2.35
C SER A 66 -27.01 -16.90 3.49
N SER A 67 -27.28 -15.89 4.33
CA SER A 67 -28.18 -16.04 5.48
C SER A 67 -29.64 -15.78 5.17
N SER A 68 -29.94 -15.15 4.03
CA SER A 68 -31.27 -14.61 3.68
C SER A 68 -31.82 -13.65 4.75
N SER A 69 -30.94 -13.01 5.51
CA SER A 69 -31.28 -12.10 6.60
C SER A 69 -30.61 -10.73 6.36
N ALA A 70 -31.26 -9.66 6.80
CA ALA A 70 -30.69 -8.33 6.71
C ALA A 70 -29.43 -8.20 7.58
N TYR A 71 -28.43 -7.49 7.07
CA TYR A 71 -27.20 -7.21 7.81
C TYR A 71 -27.47 -6.32 9.02
N THR A 72 -27.00 -6.73 10.18
CA THR A 72 -27.14 -5.99 11.45
C THR A 72 -25.83 -5.34 11.88
N ASP A 73 -24.77 -6.12 12.00
CA ASP A 73 -23.45 -5.66 12.45
C ASP A 73 -22.32 -6.62 11.99
N VAL A 74 -21.08 -6.12 12.10
CA VAL A 74 -19.88 -6.85 11.70
C VAL A 74 -19.71 -8.16 12.47
N LYS A 75 -19.99 -8.14 13.79
CA LYS A 75 -19.74 -9.30 14.65
C LYS A 75 -20.67 -10.46 14.29
N THR A 76 -21.97 -10.16 14.12
CA THR A 76 -22.97 -11.15 13.71
C THR A 76 -22.64 -11.76 12.35
N ALA A 77 -22.30 -10.94 11.37
CA ALA A 77 -21.94 -11.42 10.04
C ALA A 77 -20.66 -12.27 10.05
N ARG A 78 -19.61 -11.84 10.77
CA ARG A 78 -18.39 -12.65 10.91
C ARG A 78 -18.64 -13.99 11.58
N GLN A 79 -19.43 -13.99 12.67
CA GLN A 79 -19.72 -15.23 13.38
C GLN A 79 -20.49 -16.20 12.48
N TYR A 80 -21.49 -15.72 11.73
CA TYR A 80 -22.22 -16.55 10.77
C TYR A 80 -21.28 -17.17 9.72
N LEU A 81 -20.36 -16.35 9.14
CA LEU A 81 -19.42 -16.85 8.13
C LEU A 81 -18.44 -17.88 8.72
N ILE A 82 -18.00 -17.72 9.96
CA ILE A 82 -17.17 -18.71 10.66
C ILE A 82 -17.94 -20.02 10.87
N ASP A 83 -19.19 -19.94 11.30
CA ASP A 83 -19.97 -21.13 11.70
C ASP A 83 -20.56 -21.88 10.51
N LYS A 84 -20.94 -21.18 9.44
CA LYS A 84 -21.68 -21.74 8.31
C LYS A 84 -20.86 -21.85 7.01
N GLU A 85 -19.86 -21.01 6.85
CA GLU A 85 -19.10 -20.87 5.61
C GLU A 85 -17.59 -21.20 5.79
N SER A 86 -17.26 -21.95 6.83
CA SER A 86 -15.88 -22.31 7.20
C SER A 86 -15.10 -23.06 6.12
N SER A 87 -15.76 -23.61 5.12
CA SER A 87 -15.11 -24.31 4.00
C SER A 87 -14.30 -23.39 3.10
N TRP A 88 -14.65 -22.11 3.03
CA TRP A 88 -13.96 -21.12 2.20
C TRP A 88 -13.60 -19.84 2.95
N TYR A 89 -14.29 -19.52 4.05
CA TYR A 89 -14.08 -18.28 4.78
C TYR A 89 -12.90 -18.37 5.75
N ASP A 90 -11.90 -17.52 5.57
CA ASP A 90 -10.77 -17.38 6.49
C ASP A 90 -10.88 -16.06 7.26
N PRO A 91 -11.28 -16.09 8.56
CA PRO A 91 -11.41 -14.89 9.38
C PRO A 91 -10.08 -14.16 9.63
N THR A 92 -8.94 -14.83 9.39
CA THR A 92 -7.61 -14.24 9.54
C THR A 92 -7.16 -13.53 8.27
N ASN A 93 -7.80 -13.82 7.13
CA ASN A 93 -7.57 -13.13 5.85
C ASN A 93 -8.90 -12.94 5.10
N GLU A 94 -9.76 -12.12 5.68
CA GLU A 94 -11.10 -11.86 5.10
C GLU A 94 -11.03 -11.28 3.68
N TYR A 95 -10.05 -10.40 3.40
CA TYR A 95 -9.93 -9.79 2.07
C TYR A 95 -9.86 -10.85 0.96
N SER A 96 -8.93 -11.79 1.07
CA SER A 96 -8.75 -12.81 0.03
C SER A 96 -9.92 -13.78 -0.06
N SER A 97 -10.44 -14.27 1.08
CA SER A 97 -11.53 -15.24 1.09
C SER A 97 -12.82 -14.64 0.55
N LEU A 98 -13.17 -13.41 0.94
CA LEU A 98 -14.34 -12.71 0.44
C LEU A 98 -14.19 -12.31 -1.03
N PHE A 99 -12.99 -11.88 -1.45
CA PHE A 99 -12.73 -11.55 -2.84
C PHE A 99 -12.84 -12.75 -3.77
N GLN A 100 -12.28 -13.89 -3.37
CA GLN A 100 -12.43 -15.16 -4.11
C GLN A 100 -13.87 -15.61 -4.16
N LYS A 101 -14.61 -15.54 -3.05
CA LYS A 101 -16.02 -15.92 -2.99
C LYS A 101 -16.91 -15.05 -3.86
N LYS A 102 -16.63 -13.73 -3.90
CA LYS A 102 -17.39 -12.79 -4.71
C LYS A 102 -17.10 -12.90 -6.20
N PHE A 103 -15.87 -13.23 -6.55
CA PHE A 103 -15.38 -13.28 -7.92
C PHE A 103 -14.60 -14.58 -8.17
N ASP A 104 -15.28 -15.60 -8.63
CA ASP A 104 -14.73 -16.94 -8.83
C ASP A 104 -13.57 -16.97 -9.85
N LEU A 105 -13.71 -16.20 -10.92
CA LEU A 105 -12.74 -16.21 -12.02
C LEU A 105 -11.72 -15.07 -11.91
N PRO A 106 -10.43 -15.32 -12.24
CA PRO A 106 -9.41 -14.28 -12.30
C PRO A 106 -9.82 -13.09 -13.18
N ALA A 107 -10.47 -13.34 -14.32
CA ALA A 107 -10.95 -12.30 -15.20
C ALA A 107 -12.03 -11.39 -14.56
N GLN A 108 -12.87 -11.92 -13.67
CA GLN A 108 -13.87 -11.13 -12.93
C GLN A 108 -13.15 -10.23 -11.90
N ARG A 109 -12.15 -10.77 -11.18
CA ARG A 109 -11.34 -10.02 -10.22
C ARG A 109 -10.60 -8.87 -10.90
N ARG A 110 -10.01 -9.13 -12.07
CA ARG A 110 -9.36 -8.10 -12.87
C ARG A 110 -10.33 -6.99 -13.26
N ARG A 111 -11.49 -7.33 -13.84
CA ARG A 111 -12.52 -6.34 -14.22
C ARG A 111 -13.01 -5.52 -13.03
N PHE A 112 -13.11 -6.13 -11.85
CA PHE A 112 -13.45 -5.41 -10.63
C PHE A 112 -12.38 -4.37 -10.30
N VAL A 113 -11.09 -4.74 -10.32
CA VAL A 113 -9.97 -3.83 -10.06
C VAL A 113 -9.95 -2.71 -11.11
N GLU A 114 -10.06 -3.04 -12.40
CA GLU A 114 -10.16 -2.07 -13.49
C GLU A 114 -11.26 -1.03 -13.21
N LYS A 115 -12.46 -1.49 -12.83
CA LYS A 115 -13.58 -0.60 -12.49
C LYS A 115 -13.32 0.28 -11.27
N GLN A 116 -12.54 -0.20 -10.29
CA GLN A 116 -12.17 0.59 -9.11
C GLN A 116 -11.18 1.71 -9.45
N VAL A 117 -10.30 1.46 -10.40
CA VAL A 117 -9.21 2.38 -10.80
C VAL A 117 -9.65 3.31 -11.94
N ASP A 118 -10.55 2.82 -12.81
CA ASP A 118 -10.98 3.54 -14.00
C ASP A 118 -11.50 4.94 -13.64
N SER A 119 -11.10 5.93 -14.44
CA SER A 119 -11.44 7.35 -14.24
C SER A 119 -10.94 7.97 -12.94
N LYS A 120 -10.07 7.33 -12.18
CA LYS A 120 -9.46 7.92 -10.99
C LYS A 120 -8.21 8.69 -11.35
N LEU A 121 -8.09 9.89 -10.80
CA LEU A 121 -6.92 10.75 -10.99
C LEU A 121 -6.11 10.83 -9.70
N PRO A 122 -4.78 11.00 -9.81
CA PRO A 122 -3.93 11.21 -8.65
C PRO A 122 -4.40 12.40 -7.82
N SER A 123 -4.57 12.20 -6.51
CA SER A 123 -4.87 13.28 -5.59
C SER A 123 -3.68 14.24 -5.43
N ILE A 124 -3.92 15.38 -4.79
CA ILE A 124 -2.87 16.34 -4.46
C ILE A 124 -1.73 15.71 -3.64
N ASP A 125 -2.01 14.67 -2.86
CA ASP A 125 -0.99 13.96 -2.08
C ASP A 125 0.08 13.33 -3.00
N TYR A 126 -0.33 12.84 -4.16
CA TYR A 126 0.59 12.31 -5.17
C TYR A 126 1.43 13.41 -5.84
N SER A 127 0.91 14.61 -6.02
CA SER A 127 1.72 15.74 -6.54
C SER A 127 2.84 16.13 -5.57
N TYR A 128 2.55 16.13 -4.26
CA TYR A 128 3.59 16.36 -3.24
C TYR A 128 4.62 15.23 -3.24
N LEU A 129 4.18 13.98 -3.40
CA LEU A 129 5.08 12.85 -3.50
C LEU A 129 6.03 13.01 -4.70
N VAL A 130 5.52 13.34 -5.89
CA VAL A 130 6.33 13.60 -7.08
C VAL A 130 7.31 14.76 -6.85
N SER A 131 6.90 15.83 -6.15
CA SER A 131 7.79 16.94 -5.80
C SER A 131 8.96 16.52 -4.91
N LEU A 132 8.75 15.56 -4.01
CA LEU A 132 9.82 14.98 -3.19
C LEU A 132 10.82 14.17 -4.03
N PHE A 133 10.35 13.47 -5.06
CA PHE A 133 11.21 12.79 -6.03
C PHE A 133 12.01 13.79 -6.86
N GLN A 134 11.39 14.82 -7.40
CA GLN A 134 12.07 15.90 -8.15
C GLN A 134 13.14 16.61 -7.31
N SER A 135 12.92 16.70 -6.01
CA SER A 135 13.89 17.26 -5.06
C SER A 135 14.95 16.24 -4.62
N ALA A 136 14.98 15.06 -5.23
CA ALA A 136 15.90 13.96 -4.93
C ALA A 136 15.91 13.54 -3.44
N TYR A 137 14.76 13.65 -2.75
CA TYR A 137 14.58 13.06 -1.43
C TYR A 137 14.26 11.57 -1.49
N PHE A 138 13.71 11.12 -2.62
CA PHE A 138 13.45 9.73 -2.95
C PHE A 138 13.78 9.49 -4.42
N ASP A 139 14.10 8.24 -4.76
CA ASP A 139 14.28 7.79 -6.13
C ASP A 139 13.54 6.48 -6.41
N THR A 140 12.98 5.83 -5.38
CA THR A 140 12.34 4.54 -5.51
C THR A 140 11.08 4.44 -4.67
N VAL A 141 10.00 3.95 -5.29
CA VAL A 141 8.77 3.56 -4.63
C VAL A 141 8.46 2.10 -4.94
N PHE A 142 8.21 1.33 -3.89
CA PHE A 142 7.58 0.01 -3.95
C PHE A 142 6.10 0.16 -3.68
N THR A 143 5.27 -0.64 -4.31
CA THR A 143 3.83 -0.61 -4.03
C THR A 143 3.18 -1.98 -4.19
N THR A 144 2.23 -2.26 -3.29
CA THR A 144 1.28 -3.38 -3.42
C THR A 144 0.02 -3.00 -4.19
N ASN A 145 -0.13 -1.72 -4.55
CA ASN A 145 -1.33 -1.22 -5.22
C ASN A 145 -1.34 -1.66 -6.68
N PHE A 146 -2.51 -2.06 -7.13
CA PHE A 146 -2.74 -2.43 -8.53
C PHE A 146 -2.94 -1.20 -9.41
N ASP A 147 -3.36 -0.05 -8.83
CA ASP A 147 -3.57 1.19 -9.56
C ASP A 147 -2.26 1.77 -10.12
N ASP A 148 -2.38 2.64 -11.09
CA ASP A 148 -1.27 3.35 -11.72
C ASP A 148 -1.15 4.82 -11.29
N LEU A 149 -1.84 5.23 -10.21
CA LEU A 149 -1.89 6.61 -9.76
C LEU A 149 -0.52 7.25 -9.57
N ILE A 150 0.45 6.52 -9.03
CA ILE A 150 1.81 7.07 -8.88
C ILE A 150 2.49 7.29 -10.25
N ASN A 151 2.30 6.37 -11.19
CA ASN A 151 2.84 6.52 -12.55
C ASN A 151 2.18 7.70 -13.26
N GLU A 152 0.85 7.77 -13.19
CA GLU A 152 0.07 8.88 -13.76
C GLU A 152 0.47 10.23 -13.13
N ALA A 153 0.71 10.28 -11.81
CA ALA A 153 1.19 11.48 -11.14
C ALA A 153 2.53 11.97 -11.70
N PHE A 154 3.47 11.07 -12.01
CA PHE A 154 4.71 11.46 -12.68
C PHE A 154 4.45 12.04 -14.07
N TYR A 155 3.48 11.50 -14.82
CA TYR A 155 3.10 12.05 -16.12
C TYR A 155 2.47 13.44 -16.03
N GLN A 156 1.66 13.68 -14.99
CA GLN A 156 0.96 14.95 -14.81
C GLN A 156 1.85 16.05 -14.18
N PHE A 157 2.68 15.68 -13.21
CA PHE A 157 3.37 16.66 -12.36
C PHE A 157 4.90 16.68 -12.54
N SER A 158 5.46 15.85 -13.43
CA SER A 158 6.91 15.80 -13.69
C SER A 158 7.24 15.76 -15.18
N ARG A 159 8.42 16.24 -15.52
CA ARG A 159 9.03 16.02 -16.85
C ARG A 159 9.79 14.70 -16.92
N GLU A 160 10.13 14.12 -15.78
CA GLU A 160 10.83 12.85 -15.70
C GLU A 160 9.83 11.68 -15.85
N ARG A 161 10.29 10.65 -16.55
CA ARG A 161 9.54 9.40 -16.68
C ARG A 161 10.15 8.35 -15.76
N PRO A 162 9.37 7.78 -14.84
CA PRO A 162 9.88 6.73 -13.97
C PRO A 162 10.12 5.45 -14.76
N THR A 163 11.02 4.62 -14.24
CA THR A 163 11.13 3.22 -14.67
C THR A 163 10.05 2.43 -13.96
N LEU A 164 9.03 1.95 -14.69
CA LEU A 164 7.96 1.12 -14.16
C LEU A 164 8.32 -0.37 -14.28
N CYS A 165 8.29 -1.08 -13.15
CA CYS A 165 8.50 -2.52 -13.07
C CYS A 165 7.27 -3.16 -12.45
N ALA A 166 6.47 -3.85 -13.27
CA ALA A 166 5.24 -4.53 -12.87
C ALA A 166 5.33 -6.06 -13.03
N HIS A 167 6.44 -6.56 -13.56
CA HIS A 167 6.72 -7.97 -13.73
C HIS A 167 8.06 -8.35 -13.11
N ASP A 168 8.14 -9.57 -12.58
CA ASP A 168 9.33 -10.09 -11.92
C ASP A 168 10.57 -10.10 -12.83
N SER A 169 10.40 -10.41 -14.10
CA SER A 169 11.49 -10.41 -15.08
C SER A 169 12.10 -9.03 -15.33
N SER A 170 11.29 -7.96 -15.26
CA SER A 170 11.75 -6.59 -15.49
C SER A 170 12.54 -6.03 -14.31
N ILE A 171 12.29 -6.55 -13.12
CA ILE A 171 12.92 -6.08 -11.89
C ILE A 171 14.43 -6.36 -11.84
N LYS A 172 14.90 -7.45 -12.45
CA LYS A 172 16.34 -7.78 -12.52
C LYS A 172 17.18 -6.65 -13.11
N GLY A 173 16.68 -5.98 -14.14
CA GLY A 173 17.37 -4.88 -14.82
C GLY A 173 17.38 -3.56 -14.02
N VAL A 174 16.67 -3.46 -12.91
CA VAL A 174 16.60 -2.23 -12.12
C VAL A 174 17.87 -2.03 -11.33
N SER A 175 18.62 -0.97 -11.66
CA SER A 175 19.80 -0.59 -10.89
C SER A 175 19.42 0.17 -9.63
N VAL A 176 19.87 -0.33 -8.48
CA VAL A 176 19.73 0.35 -7.18
C VAL A 176 20.47 1.69 -7.17
N ASN A 177 21.51 1.83 -7.99
CA ASN A 177 22.34 3.04 -8.02
C ASN A 177 21.85 4.10 -9.01
N SER A 178 20.83 3.81 -9.80
CA SER A 178 20.25 4.77 -10.74
C SER A 178 19.49 5.85 -9.95
N SER A 179 19.73 7.12 -10.27
CA SER A 179 18.98 8.26 -9.72
C SER A 179 17.61 8.45 -10.39
N ARG A 180 17.35 7.76 -11.51
CA ARG A 180 16.07 7.84 -12.21
C ARG A 180 14.96 7.30 -11.29
N PRO A 181 13.80 7.99 -11.19
CA PRO A 181 12.66 7.50 -10.44
C PRO A 181 12.26 6.07 -10.83
N LYS A 182 12.02 5.23 -9.84
CA LYS A 182 11.66 3.81 -10.02
C LYS A 182 10.35 3.51 -9.30
N ILE A 183 9.41 2.89 -10.02
CA ILE A 183 8.16 2.37 -9.48
C ILE A 183 8.20 0.86 -9.60
N ILE A 184 8.14 0.15 -8.48
CA ILE A 184 8.22 -1.31 -8.42
C ILE A 184 6.92 -1.84 -7.82
N LYS A 185 6.09 -2.47 -8.66
CA LYS A 185 4.82 -3.08 -8.26
C LYS A 185 5.05 -4.53 -7.84
N VAL A 186 4.90 -4.79 -6.55
CA VAL A 186 5.23 -6.11 -5.97
C VAL A 186 4.13 -7.16 -6.14
N HIS A 187 2.88 -6.74 -6.38
CA HIS A 187 1.74 -7.63 -6.62
C HIS A 187 1.20 -7.54 -8.06
N GLY A 188 1.97 -6.97 -8.97
CA GLY A 188 1.56 -6.77 -10.37
C GLY A 188 0.79 -5.47 -10.59
N ASP A 189 0.26 -5.34 -11.79
CA ASP A 189 -0.46 -4.16 -12.28
C ASP A 189 -1.80 -4.59 -12.88
N TYR A 190 -2.85 -3.76 -12.73
CA TYR A 190 -4.17 -4.05 -13.28
C TYR A 190 -4.20 -4.11 -14.82
N LEU A 191 -3.24 -3.46 -15.48
CA LEU A 191 -3.10 -3.49 -16.94
C LEU A 191 -2.55 -4.82 -17.47
N PHE A 192 -2.00 -5.67 -16.60
CA PHE A 192 -1.41 -6.95 -16.98
C PHE A 192 -2.18 -8.12 -16.34
N ASP A 193 -2.10 -9.31 -16.93
CA ASP A 193 -2.72 -10.52 -16.40
C ASP A 193 -2.07 -11.04 -15.09
N SER A 194 -1.11 -10.31 -14.55
CA SER A 194 -0.31 -10.68 -13.38
C SER A 194 -0.84 -10.15 -12.05
N ILE A 195 -2.12 -9.79 -11.95
CA ILE A 195 -2.70 -9.34 -10.67
C ILE A 195 -2.67 -10.49 -9.66
N LYS A 196 -1.89 -10.29 -8.59
CA LYS A 196 -1.88 -11.17 -7.43
C LYS A 196 -2.88 -10.68 -6.38
N SER A 197 -4.11 -11.17 -6.49
CA SER A 197 -5.24 -10.70 -5.68
C SER A 197 -5.73 -11.72 -4.65
N THR A 198 -5.24 -12.96 -4.73
CA THR A 198 -5.61 -14.04 -3.82
C THR A 198 -4.47 -14.39 -2.87
N LEU A 199 -4.77 -15.10 -1.77
CA LEU A 199 -3.76 -15.55 -0.81
C LEU A 199 -2.64 -16.34 -1.47
N ASN A 200 -3.01 -17.36 -2.26
CA ASN A 200 -2.04 -18.23 -2.91
C ASN A 200 -1.14 -17.46 -3.90
N GLU A 201 -1.68 -16.38 -4.49
CA GLU A 201 -0.95 -15.53 -5.40
C GLU A 201 -0.05 -14.52 -4.68
N THR A 202 -0.48 -13.99 -3.52
CA THR A 202 0.26 -12.97 -2.76
C THR A 202 1.26 -13.57 -1.76
N GLU A 203 1.06 -14.81 -1.30
CA GLU A 203 1.99 -15.48 -0.39
C GLU A 203 3.36 -15.75 -1.02
N SER A 204 3.40 -15.96 -2.34
CA SER A 204 4.66 -16.11 -3.09
C SER A 204 5.03 -14.82 -3.80
N LEU A 205 5.84 -13.99 -3.18
CA LEU A 205 6.63 -13.02 -3.95
C LEU A 205 7.53 -13.78 -4.90
N GLU A 206 7.53 -13.37 -6.15
CA GLU A 206 8.45 -13.90 -7.12
C GLU A 206 9.89 -13.64 -6.68
N ILE A 207 10.77 -14.54 -7.02
CA ILE A 207 12.15 -14.58 -6.49
C ILE A 207 12.88 -13.26 -6.75
N ASN A 208 12.79 -12.73 -7.97
CA ASN A 208 13.50 -11.51 -8.34
C ASN A 208 12.98 -10.27 -7.61
N THR A 209 11.67 -10.18 -7.40
CA THR A 209 11.03 -9.09 -6.62
C THR A 209 11.51 -9.13 -5.18
N LYS A 210 11.56 -10.32 -4.60
CA LYS A 210 12.04 -10.54 -3.23
C LYS A 210 13.51 -10.17 -3.08
N GLU A 211 14.37 -10.67 -3.95
CA GLU A 211 15.81 -10.37 -3.94
C GLU A 211 16.04 -8.88 -4.10
N LYS A 212 15.32 -8.22 -5.02
CA LYS A 212 15.44 -6.78 -5.24
C LYS A 212 14.98 -5.97 -4.03
N LEU A 213 13.88 -6.33 -3.40
CA LEU A 213 13.43 -5.67 -2.18
C LEU A 213 14.48 -5.80 -1.07
N ILE A 214 15.08 -6.98 -0.90
CA ILE A 214 16.18 -7.20 0.06
C ILE A 214 17.39 -6.32 -0.28
N GLU A 215 17.77 -6.24 -1.55
CA GLU A 215 18.88 -5.41 -2.02
C GLU A 215 18.67 -3.93 -1.67
N PHE A 216 17.47 -3.41 -1.92
CA PHE A 216 17.12 -2.03 -1.59
C PHE A 216 17.09 -1.78 -0.07
N THR A 217 16.51 -2.69 0.69
CA THR A 217 16.40 -2.53 2.14
C THR A 217 17.74 -2.65 2.88
N LYS A 218 18.73 -3.31 2.28
CA LYS A 218 20.11 -3.31 2.81
C LYS A 218 20.81 -1.97 2.62
N LYS A 219 20.42 -1.22 1.59
CA LYS A 219 21.08 0.05 1.23
C LYS A 219 20.32 1.28 1.72
N TYR A 220 18.98 1.21 1.72
CA TYR A 220 18.10 2.33 2.05
C TYR A 220 17.17 1.98 3.21
N GLY A 221 16.85 2.97 4.04
CA GLY A 221 15.69 2.88 4.91
C GLY A 221 14.40 2.85 4.08
N MET A 222 13.28 2.39 4.67
CA MET A 222 12.00 2.32 3.99
C MET A 222 10.91 2.99 4.80
N ILE A 223 10.13 3.86 4.15
CA ILE A 223 9.00 4.57 4.74
C ILE A 223 7.71 3.97 4.20
N PHE A 224 6.87 3.44 5.09
CA PHE A 224 5.61 2.81 4.73
C PHE A 224 4.46 3.82 4.85
N ILE A 225 3.68 3.98 3.77
CA ILE A 225 2.53 4.88 3.69
C ILE A 225 1.30 4.09 3.22
N GLY A 226 0.24 4.08 4.03
CA GLY A 226 -1.01 3.43 3.66
C GLY A 226 -0.95 1.89 3.57
N TYR A 227 0.11 1.25 4.04
CA TYR A 227 0.27 -0.20 4.03
C TYR A 227 -0.09 -0.78 5.41
N ALA A 228 -1.00 -1.75 5.43
CA ALA A 228 -1.50 -2.37 6.66
C ALA A 228 -0.79 -3.68 7.04
N GLY A 229 -0.07 -4.29 6.08
CA GLY A 229 0.62 -5.56 6.30
C GLY A 229 -0.30 -6.79 6.42
N ASN A 230 -1.52 -6.70 5.92
CA ASN A 230 -2.54 -7.76 6.04
C ASN A 230 -2.50 -8.78 4.90
N ASP A 231 -1.63 -8.61 3.93
CA ASP A 231 -1.55 -9.44 2.73
C ASP A 231 -0.84 -10.79 2.94
N ARG A 232 -0.42 -11.11 4.17
CA ARG A 232 0.36 -12.31 4.52
C ARG A 232 1.55 -12.57 3.58
N SER A 233 1.87 -11.63 2.71
CA SER A 233 3.04 -11.73 1.86
C SER A 233 4.29 -11.83 2.73
N TRP A 234 5.35 -12.35 2.14
CA TRP A 234 6.66 -12.36 2.77
C TRP A 234 7.11 -10.96 3.25
N ILE A 235 6.55 -9.89 2.70
CA ILE A 235 6.87 -8.50 3.05
C ILE A 235 6.60 -8.23 4.54
N GLY A 236 5.43 -8.58 5.06
CA GLY A 236 5.09 -8.38 6.48
C GLY A 236 6.06 -9.06 7.45
N PRO A 237 6.30 -10.39 7.35
CA PRO A 237 7.29 -11.09 8.14
C PRO A 237 8.72 -10.59 7.95
N TYR A 238 9.11 -10.19 6.74
CA TYR A 238 10.43 -9.63 6.48
C TYR A 238 10.62 -8.29 7.16
N ILE A 239 9.65 -7.40 7.04
CA ILE A 239 9.63 -6.11 7.73
C ILE A 239 9.75 -6.34 9.24
N SER A 240 8.94 -7.23 9.81
CA SER A 240 8.95 -7.53 11.24
C SER A 240 10.32 -8.01 11.72
N ARG A 241 11.01 -8.84 10.95
CA ARG A 241 12.31 -9.41 11.34
C ARG A 241 13.49 -8.47 11.14
N HIS A 242 13.49 -7.69 10.07
CA HIS A 242 14.67 -6.91 9.64
C HIS A 242 14.56 -5.42 9.96
N PHE A 243 13.35 -4.87 10.04
CA PHE A 243 13.12 -3.45 10.31
C PHE A 243 12.85 -3.12 11.77
N LEU A 244 12.60 -4.10 12.63
CA LEU A 244 12.60 -3.87 14.09
C LEU A 244 13.98 -3.49 14.60
N SER A 245 15.04 -3.88 13.90
CA SER A 245 16.43 -3.47 14.20
C SER A 245 16.85 -2.17 13.51
N LEU A 246 16.19 -1.75 12.42
CA LEU A 246 16.53 -0.61 11.59
C LEU A 246 15.29 0.29 11.38
N TYR A 247 14.89 1.07 12.39
CA TYR A 247 13.96 2.21 12.33
C TYR A 247 12.87 2.19 11.25
N PRO A 248 11.76 1.45 11.38
CA PRO A 248 10.62 1.62 10.52
C PRO A 248 9.88 2.90 10.90
N LEU A 249 9.86 3.87 10.00
CA LEU A 249 8.99 5.05 10.11
C LEU A 249 7.65 4.71 9.48
N LEU A 250 6.67 4.33 10.30
CA LEU A 250 5.31 4.10 9.85
C LEU A 250 4.50 5.38 10.00
N VAL A 251 4.15 6.00 8.88
CA VAL A 251 3.28 7.18 8.88
C VAL A 251 1.83 6.71 8.95
N ARG A 252 1.21 6.82 10.13
CA ARG A 252 -0.22 6.54 10.32
C ARG A 252 -1.01 7.84 10.24
N ARG A 253 -1.96 7.93 9.31
CA ARG A 253 -2.94 9.02 9.28
C ARG A 253 -3.83 8.95 10.52
N ARG A 254 -3.88 10.01 11.35
CA ARG A 254 -4.90 10.14 12.39
C ARG A 254 -6.26 10.18 11.69
N ARG A 255 -7.20 9.29 12.02
CA ARG A 255 -8.60 9.45 11.63
C ARG A 255 -9.11 10.68 12.38
N TYR A 256 -9.31 11.78 11.69
CA TYR A 256 -10.12 12.87 12.22
C TYR A 256 -11.58 12.42 12.11
N SER A 257 -12.31 12.48 13.22
CA SER A 257 -13.76 12.32 13.21
C SER A 257 -14.38 13.44 12.38
N ARG A 258 -15.45 13.16 11.65
CA ARG A 258 -16.22 14.17 10.90
C ARG A 258 -16.60 15.30 11.85
N GLY A 259 -15.96 16.46 11.77
CA GLY A 259 -16.22 17.63 12.61
C GLY A 259 -14.99 18.40 13.11
N GLU A 260 -13.80 17.81 13.09
CA GLU A 260 -12.57 18.53 13.47
C GLU A 260 -12.04 19.34 12.27
N ARG A 261 -11.99 20.67 12.42
CA ARG A 261 -11.43 21.58 11.43
C ARG A 261 -9.92 21.39 11.33
N TYR A 262 -9.38 21.45 10.13
CA TYR A 262 -7.93 21.50 9.88
C TYR A 262 -7.32 22.65 10.70
N PRO A 263 -6.22 22.44 11.43
CA PRO A 263 -5.46 23.55 11.98
C PRO A 263 -4.96 24.43 10.82
N SER A 264 -5.27 25.71 10.87
CA SER A 264 -4.93 26.74 9.89
C SER A 264 -3.45 27.12 9.81
N ALA A 265 -2.53 26.18 10.05
CA ALA A 265 -1.10 26.42 10.19
C ALA A 265 -0.25 26.05 8.96
N LEU A 266 -0.84 25.98 7.76
CA LEU A 266 -0.07 25.76 6.51
C LEU A 266 -0.48 26.72 5.38
N CYS A 267 -0.95 27.91 5.70
CA CYS A 267 -1.13 28.99 4.71
C CYS A 267 -0.22 30.16 5.09
N GLY A 268 1.09 30.02 4.84
CA GLY A 268 2.09 31.07 4.92
C GLY A 268 2.82 31.14 3.58
N CYS A 269 2.09 31.43 2.49
CA CYS A 269 2.71 31.98 1.30
C CYS A 269 3.01 33.45 1.58
N HIS A 270 4.23 33.78 1.99
CA HIS A 270 4.78 35.09 1.80
C HIS A 270 5.28 35.22 0.37
N SER A 271 4.67 36.17 -0.32
CA SER A 271 5.13 36.78 -1.55
C SER A 271 6.58 37.28 -1.42
N LEU A 272 7.45 36.83 -2.28
CA LEU A 272 8.48 37.55 -3.00
C LEU A 272 8.85 36.81 -4.26
#